data_936d11c48f95fac1cff57244115b9bb9
#
_entry.id   936d11c48f95fac1cff57244115b9bb9
#
_cell.length_a   1.000
_cell.length_b   1.000
_cell.length_c   1.000
_cell.angle_alpha   90.00
_cell.angle_beta   90.00
_cell.angle_gamma   90.00
#
_symmetry.space_group_name_H-M   'P 1'
#
loop_
_entity.id
_entity.type
_entity.pdbx_description
1 polymer ?
#
loop_
_entity_poly.entity_id
_entity_poly.type
_entity_poly.pdbx_seq_one_letter_code
_entity_poly.pdbx_strand_id
1 'polypeptide(L)'
;MIIVCASCGAKNRVPEEKLAVHPNCGQCHQALLTLAPIELNEQNFSHFISNSDLPVLIDLWAEWCGPCKMMAPHFAQVAKQNPYVIFAKIDTEANPRLSAAFNVRSIPTLVLMNKTTELARMSGALRAPELQQWLDQQLQQHQGH
;
A
#
# COMPACT_ATOMS: atom_id res chain seq x y z
N MET A 1 -4.46 7.61 15.65
CA MET A 1 -3.98 6.40 14.93
C MET A 1 -2.47 6.43 14.78
N ILE A 2 -1.87 5.30 14.54
CA ILE A 2 -0.44 5.18 14.33
C ILE A 2 -0.15 5.09 12.83
N ILE A 3 0.80 5.90 12.36
CA ILE A 3 1.30 5.86 10.99
C ILE A 3 2.81 5.67 11.05
N VAL A 4 3.30 4.62 10.38
CA VAL A 4 4.73 4.36 10.30
C VAL A 4 5.31 5.19 9.18
N CYS A 5 6.42 5.88 9.45
CA CYS A 5 7.12 6.65 8.43
C CYS A 5 7.79 5.71 7.44
N ALA A 6 7.48 5.88 6.15
CA ALA A 6 8.08 5.06 5.09
C ALA A 6 9.57 5.35 4.92
N SER A 7 10.04 6.53 5.35
CA SER A 7 11.44 6.92 5.20
C SER A 7 12.33 6.41 6.32
N CYS A 8 11.87 6.51 7.59
CA CYS A 8 12.75 6.18 8.72
C CYS A 8 12.20 5.07 9.63
N GLY A 9 10.97 4.62 9.43
CA GLY A 9 10.37 3.55 10.22
C GLY A 9 9.80 3.99 11.56
N ALA A 10 9.86 5.26 11.91
CA ALA A 10 9.33 5.74 13.18
C ALA A 10 7.81 5.63 13.22
N LYS A 11 7.28 5.22 14.37
CA LYS A 11 5.84 5.20 14.61
C LYS A 11 5.40 6.59 15.05
N ASN A 12 4.38 7.11 14.37
CA ASN A 12 3.85 8.44 14.64
C ASN A 12 2.39 8.33 15.07
N ARG A 13 2.05 8.93 16.20
CA ARG A 13 0.67 9.03 16.65
C ARG A 13 0.06 10.27 16.03
N VAL A 14 -0.93 10.07 15.16
CA VAL A 14 -1.58 11.17 14.42
C VAL A 14 -3.08 11.11 14.70
N PRO A 15 -3.67 12.17 15.29
CA PRO A 15 -5.13 12.25 15.40
C PRO A 15 -5.77 12.25 14.02
N GLU A 16 -6.95 11.64 13.89
CA GLU A 16 -7.64 11.54 12.60
C GLU A 16 -7.84 12.92 11.95
N GLU A 17 -8.22 13.92 12.76
CA GLU A 17 -8.45 15.29 12.27
C GLU A 17 -7.18 15.95 11.73
N LYS A 18 -6.00 15.42 12.07
CA LYS A 18 -4.73 15.96 11.58
C LYS A 18 -4.26 15.33 10.28
N LEU A 19 -4.91 14.27 9.81
CA LEU A 19 -4.51 13.63 8.56
C LEU A 19 -4.64 14.57 7.37
N ALA A 20 -5.66 15.42 7.37
CA ALA A 20 -5.94 16.32 6.26
C ALA A 20 -4.93 17.47 6.14
N VAL A 21 -4.12 17.73 7.18
CA VAL A 21 -3.14 18.82 7.17
C VAL A 21 -1.73 18.35 6.83
N HIS A 22 -1.62 17.18 6.22
CA HIS A 22 -0.35 16.61 5.71
C HIS A 22 0.73 16.53 6.78
N PRO A 23 0.56 15.67 7.80
CA PRO A 23 1.51 15.59 8.90
C PRO A 23 2.87 15.06 8.46
N ASN A 24 3.92 15.55 9.12
CA ASN A 24 5.29 15.08 8.91
C ASN A 24 5.72 14.17 10.04
N CYS A 25 6.69 13.31 9.76
CA CYS A 25 7.28 12.45 10.77
C CYS A 25 7.98 13.28 11.86
N GLY A 26 7.69 12.96 13.11
CA GLY A 26 8.30 13.65 14.25
C GLY A 26 9.80 13.41 14.37
N GLN A 27 10.32 12.34 13.75
CA GLN A 27 11.74 11.99 13.80
C GLN A 27 12.53 12.58 12.63
N CYS A 28 12.13 12.26 11.38
CA CYS A 28 12.90 12.63 10.21
C CYS A 28 12.30 13.81 9.43
N HIS A 29 11.10 14.26 9.80
CA HIS A 29 10.39 15.39 9.21
C HIS A 29 9.94 15.20 7.76
N GLN A 30 10.03 13.99 7.22
CA GLN A 30 9.47 13.67 5.91
C GLN A 30 7.95 13.52 6.02
N ALA A 31 7.24 13.73 4.90
CA ALA A 31 5.79 13.56 4.87
C ALA A 31 5.40 12.14 5.23
N LEU A 32 4.41 11.97 6.10
CA LEU A 32 3.90 10.65 6.49
C LEU A 32 2.99 10.07 5.42
N LEU A 33 2.17 10.91 4.78
CA LEU A 33 1.28 10.48 3.70
C LEU A 33 1.76 11.13 2.41
N THR A 34 2.46 10.35 1.57
CA THR A 34 3.11 10.88 0.39
C THR A 34 2.18 11.02 -0.81
N LEU A 35 0.98 10.40 -0.76
CA LEU A 35 0.04 10.32 -1.88
C LEU A 35 0.69 9.71 -3.13
N ALA A 36 1.70 8.88 -2.91
CA ALA A 36 2.42 8.17 -3.95
C ALA A 36 2.78 6.78 -3.43
N PRO A 37 2.93 5.78 -4.30
CA PRO A 37 3.32 4.44 -3.85
C PRO A 37 4.67 4.44 -3.13
N ILE A 38 4.73 3.73 -2.01
CA ILE A 38 5.98 3.50 -1.27
C ILE A 38 6.49 2.10 -1.57
N GLU A 39 7.77 1.85 -1.35
CA GLU A 39 8.34 0.53 -1.53
C GLU A 39 8.42 -0.21 -0.21
N LEU A 40 7.90 -1.43 -0.19
CA LEU A 40 8.06 -2.36 0.91
C LEU A 40 8.99 -3.50 0.47
N ASN A 41 9.80 -3.97 1.40
CA ASN A 41 10.79 -5.01 1.15
C ASN A 41 10.87 -5.93 2.36
N GLU A 42 11.76 -6.93 2.28
CA GLU A 42 11.91 -7.92 3.35
C GLU A 42 12.39 -7.32 4.66
N GLN A 43 13.04 -6.15 4.63
CA GLN A 43 13.55 -5.48 5.82
C GLN A 43 12.49 -4.62 6.51
N ASN A 44 11.59 -3.95 5.76
CA ASN A 44 10.66 -3.00 6.35
C ASN A 44 9.20 -3.48 6.41
N PHE A 45 8.85 -4.56 5.72
CA PHE A 45 7.46 -4.97 5.57
C PHE A 45 6.78 -5.28 6.92
N SER A 46 7.37 -6.15 7.72
CA SER A 46 6.75 -6.57 8.98
C SER A 46 6.48 -5.40 9.91
N HIS A 47 7.48 -4.54 10.08
CA HIS A 47 7.35 -3.38 10.95
C HIS A 47 6.28 -2.42 10.45
N PHE A 48 6.29 -2.13 9.15
CA PHE A 48 5.35 -1.19 8.56
C PHE A 48 3.91 -1.71 8.65
N ILE A 49 3.69 -2.95 8.22
CA ILE A 49 2.35 -3.54 8.17
C ILE A 49 1.77 -3.76 9.56
N SER A 50 2.57 -4.23 10.51
CA SER A 50 2.08 -4.55 11.85
C SER A 50 1.67 -3.32 12.64
N ASN A 51 2.27 -2.17 12.35
CA ASN A 51 2.10 -0.96 13.16
C ASN A 51 1.27 0.14 12.51
N SER A 52 1.02 0.06 11.20
CA SER A 52 0.23 1.08 10.51
C SER A 52 -1.26 0.83 10.68
N ASP A 53 -2.00 1.86 11.07
CA ASP A 53 -3.45 1.75 11.28
C ASP A 53 -4.26 1.94 10.00
N LEU A 54 -3.72 2.67 9.03
CA LEU A 54 -4.41 2.84 7.74
C LEU A 54 -4.31 1.56 6.91
N PRO A 55 -5.34 1.28 6.08
CA PRO A 55 -5.24 0.15 5.15
C PRO A 55 -4.14 0.37 4.14
N VAL A 56 -3.53 -0.73 3.69
CA VAL A 56 -2.42 -0.71 2.73
C VAL A 56 -2.81 -1.53 1.51
N LEU A 57 -2.77 -0.90 0.34
CA LEU A 57 -2.98 -1.58 -0.93
C LEU A 57 -1.62 -1.86 -1.55
N ILE A 58 -1.30 -3.14 -1.72
CA ILE A 58 0.02 -3.59 -2.18
C ILE A 58 -0.07 -4.08 -3.62
N ASP A 59 0.82 -3.57 -4.47
CA ASP A 59 1.03 -4.03 -5.84
C ASP A 59 2.25 -4.95 -5.87
N LEU A 60 2.02 -6.23 -6.11
CA LEU A 60 3.08 -7.22 -6.27
C LEU A 60 3.43 -7.30 -7.76
N TRP A 61 4.64 -6.90 -8.11
CA TRP A 61 5.06 -6.66 -9.49
C TRP A 61 6.48 -7.16 -9.76
N ALA A 62 6.91 -7.10 -11.01
CA ALA A 62 8.29 -7.36 -11.40
C ALA A 62 8.69 -6.51 -12.60
N GLU A 63 9.98 -6.24 -12.72
CA GLU A 63 10.52 -5.35 -13.74
C GLU A 63 10.27 -5.88 -15.16
N TRP A 64 10.28 -7.21 -15.35
CA TRP A 64 10.07 -7.84 -16.65
C TRP A 64 8.59 -7.92 -17.06
N CYS A 65 7.69 -7.57 -16.19
CA CYS A 65 6.26 -7.78 -16.37
C CYS A 65 5.62 -6.58 -17.12
N GLY A 66 5.23 -6.78 -18.36
CA GLY A 66 4.60 -5.74 -19.18
C GLY A 66 3.30 -5.21 -18.59
N PRO A 67 2.34 -6.09 -18.21
CA PRO A 67 1.10 -5.62 -17.57
C PRO A 67 1.33 -4.85 -16.27
N CYS A 68 2.37 -5.22 -15.49
CA CYS A 68 2.73 -4.48 -14.29
C CYS A 68 3.14 -3.04 -14.62
N LYS A 69 3.96 -2.87 -15.65
CA LYS A 69 4.42 -1.56 -16.09
C LYS A 69 3.28 -0.72 -16.65
N MET A 70 2.34 -1.36 -17.35
CA MET A 70 1.17 -0.69 -17.87
C MET A 70 0.28 -0.19 -16.73
N MET A 71 0.15 -0.95 -15.65
CA MET A 71 -0.68 -0.56 -14.51
C MET A 71 -0.03 0.52 -13.65
N ALA A 72 1.30 0.61 -13.63
CA ALA A 72 2.02 1.49 -12.70
C ALA A 72 1.51 2.94 -12.69
N PRO A 73 1.31 3.63 -13.83
CA PRO A 73 0.78 4.99 -13.79
C PRO A 73 -0.66 5.07 -13.27
N HIS A 74 -1.47 4.04 -13.52
CA HIS A 74 -2.83 3.99 -12.99
C HIS A 74 -2.83 3.81 -11.48
N PHE A 75 -1.96 2.95 -10.98
CA PHE A 75 -1.79 2.74 -9.55
C PHE A 75 -1.36 4.02 -8.84
N ALA A 76 -0.39 4.73 -9.42
CA ALA A 76 0.09 6.01 -8.89
C ALA A 76 -1.02 7.08 -8.91
N GLN A 77 -1.83 7.10 -9.96
CA GLN A 77 -2.95 8.05 -10.06
C GLN A 77 -3.98 7.81 -8.97
N VAL A 78 -4.36 6.55 -8.74
CA VAL A 78 -5.33 6.20 -7.70
C VAL A 78 -4.77 6.52 -6.31
N ALA A 79 -3.46 6.36 -6.12
CA ALA A 79 -2.82 6.72 -4.85
C ALA A 79 -3.05 8.20 -4.50
N LYS A 80 -2.96 9.08 -5.49
CA LYS A 80 -3.20 10.52 -5.27
C LYS A 80 -4.63 10.83 -4.87
N GLN A 81 -5.57 10.00 -5.26
CA GLN A 81 -7.00 10.21 -5.04
C GLN A 81 -7.50 9.58 -3.74
N ASN A 82 -6.64 8.85 -3.02
CA ASN A 82 -7.04 8.11 -1.83
C ASN A 82 -6.08 8.38 -0.67
N PRO A 83 -6.18 9.56 -0.04
CA PRO A 83 -5.19 9.98 0.97
C PRO A 83 -5.20 9.14 2.25
N TYR A 84 -6.26 8.37 2.49
CA TYR A 84 -6.37 7.56 3.71
C TYR A 84 -6.12 6.07 3.46
N VAL A 85 -5.55 5.74 2.31
CA VAL A 85 -5.06 4.40 2.00
C VAL A 85 -3.59 4.53 1.62
N ILE A 86 -2.75 3.70 2.20
CA ILE A 86 -1.34 3.67 1.84
C ILE A 86 -1.18 2.75 0.64
N PHE A 87 -0.59 3.28 -0.44
CA PHE A 87 -0.29 2.49 -1.63
C PHE A 87 1.17 2.05 -1.56
N ALA A 88 1.41 0.77 -1.74
CA ALA A 88 2.75 0.20 -1.61
C ALA A 88 3.04 -0.75 -2.76
N LYS A 89 4.31 -0.91 -3.09
CA LYS A 89 4.78 -1.83 -4.12
C LYS A 89 5.80 -2.79 -3.53
N ILE A 90 5.70 -4.06 -3.92
CA ILE A 90 6.69 -5.08 -3.57
C ILE A 90 7.20 -5.68 -4.87
N ASP A 91 8.50 -5.55 -5.12
CA ASP A 91 9.18 -6.19 -6.24
C ASP A 91 9.37 -7.67 -5.89
N THR A 92 8.66 -8.54 -6.59
CA THR A 92 8.67 -9.97 -6.27
C THR A 92 10.02 -10.65 -6.55
N GLU A 93 10.80 -10.09 -7.48
CA GLU A 93 12.13 -10.63 -7.79
C GLU A 93 13.16 -10.25 -6.72
N ALA A 94 13.08 -9.00 -6.25
CA ALA A 94 13.98 -8.52 -5.20
C ALA A 94 13.61 -9.06 -3.82
N ASN A 95 12.35 -9.50 -3.64
CA ASN A 95 11.83 -9.93 -2.33
C ASN A 95 11.17 -11.31 -2.42
N PRO A 96 11.96 -12.37 -2.71
CA PRO A 96 11.40 -13.71 -2.94
C PRO A 96 10.69 -14.29 -1.71
N ARG A 97 11.13 -13.95 -0.50
CA ARG A 97 10.49 -14.43 0.73
C ARG A 97 9.10 -13.83 0.91
N LEU A 98 8.96 -12.53 0.63
CA LEU A 98 7.66 -11.89 0.68
C LEU A 98 6.73 -12.44 -0.41
N SER A 99 7.26 -12.63 -1.61
CA SER A 99 6.51 -13.19 -2.72
C SER A 99 5.95 -14.57 -2.33
N ALA A 100 6.77 -15.41 -1.72
CA ALA A 100 6.37 -16.73 -1.27
C ALA A 100 5.33 -16.64 -0.14
N ALA A 101 5.51 -15.73 0.80
CA ALA A 101 4.59 -15.54 1.91
C ALA A 101 3.20 -15.11 1.44
N PHE A 102 3.13 -14.28 0.38
CA PHE A 102 1.86 -13.91 -0.22
C PHE A 102 1.29 -14.98 -1.14
N ASN A 103 2.05 -16.01 -1.42
CA ASN A 103 1.63 -17.09 -2.32
C ASN A 103 1.22 -16.53 -3.69
N VAL A 104 2.05 -15.66 -4.26
CA VAL A 104 1.78 -14.99 -5.54
C VAL A 104 1.90 -16.01 -6.68
N ARG A 105 0.85 -16.13 -7.49
CA ARG A 105 0.81 -17.06 -8.62
C ARG A 105 0.90 -16.33 -9.96
N SER A 106 0.51 -15.08 -9.99
CA SER A 106 0.57 -14.27 -11.21
C SER A 106 0.78 -12.81 -10.80
N ILE A 107 1.35 -12.01 -11.69
CA ILE A 107 1.57 -10.60 -11.45
C ILE A 107 1.04 -9.79 -12.63
N PRO A 108 0.55 -8.55 -12.39
CA PRO A 108 0.44 -7.93 -11.08
C PRO A 108 -0.66 -8.57 -10.23
N THR A 109 -0.47 -8.57 -8.93
CA THR A 109 -1.51 -8.94 -7.97
C THR A 109 -1.62 -7.82 -6.95
N LEU A 110 -2.85 -7.38 -6.72
CA LEU A 110 -3.16 -6.37 -5.73
C LEU A 110 -3.65 -7.07 -4.46
N VAL A 111 -3.12 -6.68 -3.32
CA VAL A 111 -3.52 -7.22 -2.02
C VAL A 111 -3.85 -6.04 -1.11
N LEU A 112 -5.09 -6.00 -0.62
CA LEU A 112 -5.51 -5.00 0.35
C LEU A 112 -5.36 -5.59 1.75
N MET A 113 -4.61 -4.91 2.60
CA MET A 113 -4.37 -5.35 3.96
C MET A 113 -4.78 -4.29 4.98
N ASN A 114 -5.21 -4.77 6.15
CA ASN A 114 -5.27 -3.93 7.33
C ASN A 114 -4.44 -4.62 8.39
N LYS A 115 -3.31 -4.01 8.73
CA LYS A 115 -2.27 -4.61 9.55
C LYS A 115 -1.88 -5.96 8.95
N THR A 116 -1.88 -7.04 9.71
CA THR A 116 -1.46 -8.35 9.21
C THR A 116 -2.57 -9.14 8.55
N THR A 117 -3.78 -8.57 8.43
CA THR A 117 -4.93 -9.26 7.86
C THR A 117 -5.10 -8.88 6.39
N GLU A 118 -5.09 -9.89 5.52
CA GLU A 118 -5.43 -9.70 4.11
C GLU A 118 -6.95 -9.60 3.98
N LEU A 119 -7.44 -8.45 3.46
CA LEU A 119 -8.87 -8.21 3.30
C LEU A 119 -9.37 -8.67 1.94
N ALA A 120 -8.59 -8.46 0.89
CA ALA A 120 -9.01 -8.77 -0.47
C ALA A 120 -7.79 -8.91 -1.37
N ARG A 121 -7.98 -9.56 -2.52
CA ARG A 121 -6.93 -9.81 -3.50
C ARG A 121 -7.52 -9.79 -4.89
N MET A 122 -6.77 -9.22 -5.84
CA MET A 122 -7.16 -9.14 -7.24
C MET A 122 -5.94 -9.36 -8.12
N SER A 123 -5.97 -10.33 -9.02
CA SER A 123 -4.89 -10.57 -9.99
C SER A 123 -5.24 -9.94 -11.33
N GLY A 124 -4.24 -9.42 -12.01
CA GLY A 124 -4.37 -8.81 -13.32
C GLY A 124 -4.30 -7.29 -13.28
N ALA A 125 -3.92 -6.69 -14.41
CA ALA A 125 -3.77 -5.26 -14.52
C ALA A 125 -5.12 -4.57 -14.61
N LEU A 126 -5.31 -3.51 -13.83
CA LEU A 126 -6.51 -2.68 -13.84
C LEU A 126 -6.15 -1.26 -14.25
N ARG A 127 -7.05 -0.60 -14.96
CA ARG A 127 -6.96 0.83 -15.24
C ARG A 127 -7.46 1.61 -14.02
N ALA A 128 -7.12 2.91 -13.98
CA ALA A 128 -7.45 3.74 -12.81
C ALA A 128 -8.93 3.70 -12.40
N PRO A 129 -9.91 3.83 -13.33
CA PRO A 129 -11.32 3.77 -12.91
C PRO A 129 -11.72 2.42 -12.33
N GLU A 130 -11.24 1.33 -12.91
CA GLU A 130 -11.54 -0.03 -12.45
C GLU A 130 -10.88 -0.29 -11.10
N LEU A 131 -9.65 0.18 -10.93
CA LEU A 131 -8.92 0.04 -9.67
C LEU A 131 -9.63 0.81 -8.55
N GLN A 132 -10.03 2.05 -8.83
CA GLN A 132 -10.76 2.87 -7.85
C GLN A 132 -12.07 2.20 -7.45
N GLN A 133 -12.81 1.68 -8.41
CA GLN A 133 -14.09 1.02 -8.14
C GLN A 133 -13.88 -0.23 -7.27
N TRP A 134 -12.88 -1.05 -7.61
CA TRP A 134 -12.57 -2.24 -6.83
C TRP A 134 -12.17 -1.88 -5.40
N LEU A 135 -11.31 -0.87 -5.25
CA LEU A 135 -10.86 -0.41 -3.94
C LEU A 135 -12.03 0.08 -3.09
N ASP A 136 -12.90 0.90 -3.67
CA ASP A 136 -14.08 1.42 -2.96
C ASP A 136 -14.98 0.29 -2.49
N GLN A 137 -15.21 -0.72 -3.33
CA GLN A 137 -16.02 -1.87 -2.98
C GLN A 137 -15.42 -2.64 -1.81
N GLN A 138 -14.10 -2.86 -1.84
CA GLN A 138 -13.43 -3.62 -0.79
C GLN A 138 -13.42 -2.87 0.53
N LEU A 139 -13.14 -1.57 0.49
CA LEU A 139 -13.17 -0.74 1.70
C LEU A 139 -14.56 -0.70 2.32
N GLN A 140 -15.60 -0.62 1.49
CA GLN A 140 -16.97 -0.61 1.96
C GLN A 140 -17.36 -1.94 2.61
N GLN A 141 -16.96 -3.07 2.01
CA GLN A 141 -17.25 -4.40 2.54
C GLN A 141 -16.59 -4.65 3.90
N HIS A 142 -15.44 -4.03 4.14
CA HIS A 142 -14.66 -4.23 5.36
C HIS A 142 -14.78 -3.07 6.35
N GLN A 143 -15.71 -2.15 6.09
CA GLN A 143 -15.97 -1.02 6.95
C GLN A 143 -16.58 -1.50 8.27
N GLY A 144 -16.10 -0.97 9.39
CA GLY A 144 -16.62 -1.34 10.71
C GLY A 144 -15.99 -2.57 11.33
N HIS A 145 -14.97 -3.13 10.69
CA HIS A 145 -14.25 -4.30 11.21
C HIS A 145 -13.01 -3.94 12.02
#